data_5962d8b7c11fe0ad17c8298eed3d194c
#
_entry.id   5962d8b7c11fe0ad17c8298eed3d194c
#
_cell.length_a   1.000
_cell.length_b   1.000
_cell.length_c   1.000
_cell.angle_alpha   90.00
_cell.angle_beta   90.00
_cell.angle_gamma   90.00
#
_symmetry.space_group_name_H-M   'P 1'
#
loop_
_entity.id
_entity.type
_entity.pdbx_description
1 polymer ?
#
loop_
_entity_poly.entity_id
_entity_poly.type
_entity_poly.pdbx_seq_one_letter_code
_entity_poly.pdbx_strand_id
1 'polypeptide(L)'
;MAGTRKKAFGFDNLIDWLEGDRIIWIIVFAIIMFSIVGMASSTSLLAKLNSASRFDYAIQQVYISFGGLVLIWLICKFGRVGILKFLSRLGFIGSALLLILLDSHFQGIPFLTPVETQPGSGTWRTIIMFGVPVMVYEVVKVAMVMYLAWALQTLKQKETQLADKLAAFGWLRFLSTEEGKVMFYVGAPMVIVFLLELAGSNSSAIFLGLVMGFTVIVGKMKFKYIFHLILAGVIALGLVFGMQKITGWKFLTRVTTAISRVSDFHGDPVKELHKHEPGTLAFQRILDGSKQVTSAKVAVSTGGLLGKGPGKSTQRYIVSVMYEDYMFSFIIEEYGLLGGMLILILYGTLLARGSIIVRNCDTVFARCTVAGLVALISCQALLHILVNVDLIPMTGQNLPMISHGNSSFLCFCIAFGVILSISRMAKKKIARETANEMKNAPFGTGDETSDSLNDLDDLESREE
;
A
#
# COMPACT_ATOMS: atom_id res chain seq x y z
N MET A 1 -24.29 40.66 32.27
CA MET A 1 -24.82 39.37 31.75
C MET A 1 -24.21 39.16 30.37
N ALA A 2 -23.09 38.48 30.32
CA ALA A 2 -22.40 38.14 29.05
C ALA A 2 -22.94 36.79 28.57
N GLY A 3 -23.75 36.81 27.53
CA GLY A 3 -24.32 35.61 26.94
C GLY A 3 -23.23 34.79 26.23
N THR A 4 -22.94 33.63 26.79
CA THR A 4 -22.15 32.58 26.14
C THR A 4 -22.87 32.16 24.86
N ARG A 5 -22.43 32.67 23.71
CA ARG A 5 -22.82 32.14 22.42
C ARG A 5 -22.32 30.68 22.33
N LYS A 6 -23.24 29.72 22.53
CA LYS A 6 -23.03 28.34 22.14
C LYS A 6 -22.68 28.35 20.63
N LYS A 7 -21.42 28.07 20.29
CA LYS A 7 -21.03 27.81 18.89
C LYS A 7 -21.96 26.71 18.36
N ALA A 8 -22.79 27.03 17.42
CA ALA A 8 -23.62 26.06 16.73
C ALA A 8 -22.68 24.98 16.15
N PHE A 9 -23.12 23.74 16.27
CA PHE A 9 -22.42 22.57 15.69
C PHE A 9 -22.55 22.70 14.16
N GLY A 10 -21.70 23.53 13.57
CA GLY A 10 -21.63 23.77 12.12
C GLY A 10 -20.67 22.79 11.48
N PHE A 11 -20.87 22.54 10.20
CA PHE A 11 -20.02 21.67 9.35
C PHE A 11 -18.54 22.10 9.43
N ASP A 12 -18.27 23.38 9.66
CA ASP A 12 -16.94 23.97 9.82
C ASP A 12 -16.21 23.40 11.07
N ASN A 13 -16.92 23.20 12.19
CA ASN A 13 -16.34 22.62 13.41
C ASN A 13 -15.96 21.14 13.23
N LEU A 14 -16.67 20.40 12.37
CA LEU A 14 -16.34 19.00 12.06
C LEU A 14 -15.07 18.94 11.18
N ILE A 15 -14.90 19.89 10.28
CA ILE A 15 -13.71 19.98 9.40
C ILE A 15 -12.49 20.41 10.20
N ASP A 16 -12.64 21.28 11.20
CA ASP A 16 -11.55 21.70 12.10
C ASP A 16 -11.06 20.56 13.02
N TRP A 17 -11.93 19.58 13.27
CA TRP A 17 -11.57 18.37 14.04
C TRP A 17 -10.71 17.36 13.23
N LEU A 18 -10.73 17.46 11.90
CA LEU A 18 -9.94 16.65 10.99
C LEU A 18 -8.56 17.30 10.79
N GLU A 19 -7.62 16.99 11.68
CA GLU A 19 -6.23 17.45 11.60
C GLU A 19 -5.53 16.92 10.34
N GLY A 20 -4.52 17.63 9.83
CA GLY A 20 -3.75 17.24 8.64
C GLY A 20 -4.25 17.88 7.33
N ASP A 21 -4.04 17.21 6.20
CA ASP A 21 -4.45 17.72 4.89
C ASP A 21 -5.91 17.44 4.59
N ARG A 22 -6.75 18.49 4.48
CA ARG A 22 -8.19 18.37 4.25
C ARG A 22 -8.52 17.66 2.92
N ILE A 23 -7.69 17.87 1.89
CA ILE A 23 -7.93 17.23 0.58
C ILE A 23 -7.71 15.72 0.67
N ILE A 24 -6.70 15.26 1.42
CA ILE A 24 -6.49 13.82 1.64
C ILE A 24 -7.68 13.20 2.38
N TRP A 25 -8.29 13.88 3.36
CA TRP A 25 -9.50 13.40 4.00
C TRP A 25 -10.66 13.27 3.01
N ILE A 26 -10.86 14.26 2.14
CA ILE A 26 -11.89 14.19 1.09
C ILE A 26 -11.65 12.99 0.17
N ILE A 27 -10.40 12.75 -0.24
CA ILE A 27 -10.03 11.59 -1.06
C ILE A 27 -10.36 10.28 -0.33
N VAL A 28 -9.99 10.16 0.94
CA VAL A 28 -10.29 8.97 1.77
C VAL A 28 -11.78 8.71 1.86
N PHE A 29 -12.59 9.73 2.15
CA PHE A 29 -14.05 9.59 2.21
C PHE A 29 -14.63 9.20 0.85
N ALA A 30 -14.19 9.81 -0.24
CA ALA A 30 -14.66 9.48 -1.58
C ALA A 30 -14.33 8.03 -1.96
N ILE A 31 -13.10 7.58 -1.70
CA ILE A 31 -12.66 6.20 -1.96
C ILE A 31 -13.50 5.20 -1.13
N ILE A 32 -13.73 5.48 0.15
CA ILE A 32 -14.57 4.64 1.03
C ILE A 32 -16.00 4.56 0.52
N MET A 33 -16.59 5.66 0.08
CA MET A 33 -17.94 5.65 -0.51
C MET A 33 -17.99 4.76 -1.76
N PHE A 34 -17.01 4.88 -2.66
CA PHE A 34 -16.90 3.97 -3.81
C PHE A 34 -16.73 2.51 -3.39
N SER A 35 -15.96 2.25 -2.34
CA SER A 35 -15.78 0.88 -1.80
C SER A 35 -17.09 0.28 -1.31
N ILE A 36 -17.84 0.99 -0.48
CA ILE A 36 -19.11 0.49 0.08
C ILE A 36 -20.12 0.20 -1.04
N VAL A 37 -20.30 1.15 -1.96
CA VAL A 37 -21.27 1.02 -3.06
C VAL A 37 -20.82 -0.08 -4.04
N GLY A 38 -19.52 -0.13 -4.36
CA GLY A 38 -18.94 -1.15 -5.21
C GLY A 38 -19.10 -2.56 -4.63
N MET A 39 -18.88 -2.72 -3.33
CA MET A 39 -19.04 -4.01 -2.64
C MET A 39 -20.49 -4.51 -2.66
N ALA A 40 -21.46 -3.64 -2.46
CA ALA A 40 -22.88 -4.02 -2.49
C ALA A 40 -23.32 -4.62 -3.84
N SER A 41 -22.64 -4.25 -4.92
CA SER A 41 -22.97 -4.73 -6.27
C SER A 41 -22.03 -5.84 -6.76
N SER A 42 -20.71 -5.68 -6.60
CA SER A 42 -19.70 -6.60 -7.16
C SER A 42 -19.69 -7.99 -6.52
N THR A 43 -20.13 -8.13 -5.26
CA THR A 43 -20.12 -9.40 -4.51
C THR A 43 -21.29 -10.33 -4.78
N SER A 44 -22.11 -10.05 -5.80
CA SER A 44 -23.33 -10.83 -6.09
C SER A 44 -23.07 -12.32 -6.35
N LEU A 45 -21.99 -12.68 -7.05
CA LEU A 45 -21.62 -14.08 -7.29
C LEU A 45 -21.09 -14.74 -6.02
N LEU A 46 -20.23 -14.03 -5.25
CA LEU A 46 -19.70 -14.53 -3.98
C LEU A 46 -20.81 -14.79 -2.97
N ALA A 47 -21.77 -13.89 -2.87
CA ALA A 47 -22.97 -14.05 -2.03
C ALA A 47 -23.77 -15.30 -2.41
N LYS A 48 -23.96 -15.55 -3.72
CA LYS A 48 -24.66 -16.75 -4.20
C LYS A 48 -23.89 -18.02 -3.85
N LEU A 49 -22.57 -18.05 -4.01
CA LEU A 49 -21.74 -19.23 -3.71
C LEU A 49 -21.72 -19.55 -2.21
N ASN A 50 -21.72 -18.53 -1.35
CA ASN A 50 -21.66 -18.68 0.09
C ASN A 50 -23.06 -18.73 0.76
N SER A 51 -24.14 -18.76 -0.02
CA SER A 51 -25.53 -18.71 0.48
C SER A 51 -25.79 -17.52 1.42
N ALA A 52 -25.10 -16.40 1.19
CA ALA A 52 -25.16 -15.16 1.96
C ALA A 52 -25.91 -14.07 1.16
N SER A 53 -26.31 -13.00 1.83
CA SER A 53 -26.83 -11.83 1.14
C SER A 53 -25.69 -10.92 0.67
N ARG A 54 -25.82 -10.31 -0.51
CA ARG A 54 -24.89 -9.26 -0.96
C ARG A 54 -24.86 -8.05 0.00
N PHE A 55 -25.96 -7.82 0.71
CA PHE A 55 -26.02 -6.76 1.74
C PHE A 55 -25.15 -7.08 2.96
N ASP A 56 -24.91 -8.35 3.28
CA ASP A 56 -24.03 -8.75 4.38
C ASP A 56 -22.60 -8.30 4.10
N TYR A 57 -22.11 -8.45 2.87
CA TYR A 57 -20.79 -7.95 2.45
C TYR A 57 -20.72 -6.42 2.45
N ALA A 58 -21.79 -5.73 2.03
CA ALA A 58 -21.86 -4.29 2.10
C ALA A 58 -21.84 -3.77 3.54
N ILE A 59 -22.60 -4.40 4.43
CA ILE A 59 -22.62 -4.08 5.86
C ILE A 59 -21.25 -4.35 6.50
N GLN A 60 -20.63 -5.48 6.18
CA GLN A 60 -19.28 -5.79 6.61
C GLN A 60 -18.29 -4.71 6.15
N GLN A 61 -18.40 -4.24 4.91
CA GLN A 61 -17.54 -3.15 4.38
C GLN A 61 -17.79 -1.84 5.14
N VAL A 62 -19.02 -1.52 5.53
CA VAL A 62 -19.33 -0.34 6.36
C VAL A 62 -18.63 -0.44 7.72
N TYR A 63 -18.71 -1.58 8.40
CA TYR A 63 -18.04 -1.76 9.70
C TYR A 63 -16.51 -1.64 9.59
N ILE A 64 -15.93 -2.25 8.56
CA ILE A 64 -14.48 -2.17 8.31
C ILE A 64 -14.07 -0.74 7.94
N SER A 65 -14.87 -0.05 7.14
CA SER A 65 -14.62 1.35 6.76
C SER A 65 -14.69 2.27 7.97
N PHE A 66 -15.67 2.07 8.85
CA PHE A 66 -15.75 2.84 10.09
C PHE A 66 -14.54 2.58 11.00
N GLY A 67 -14.16 1.31 11.21
CA GLY A 67 -12.95 0.95 11.95
C GLY A 67 -11.69 1.53 11.32
N GLY A 68 -11.59 1.51 9.99
CA GLY A 68 -10.50 2.11 9.23
C GLY A 68 -10.42 3.63 9.41
N LEU A 69 -11.55 4.34 9.36
CA LEU A 69 -11.60 5.79 9.62
C LEU A 69 -11.16 6.13 11.05
N VAL A 70 -11.60 5.36 12.03
CA VAL A 70 -11.15 5.51 13.42
C VAL A 70 -9.64 5.28 13.52
N LEU A 71 -9.12 4.26 12.85
CA LEU A 71 -7.69 3.97 12.82
C LEU A 71 -6.89 5.10 12.17
N ILE A 72 -7.35 5.64 11.03
CA ILE A 72 -6.73 6.80 10.36
C ILE A 72 -6.69 7.99 11.32
N TRP A 73 -7.82 8.27 11.99
CA TRP A 73 -7.92 9.39 12.92
C TRP A 73 -7.01 9.22 14.14
N LEU A 74 -6.94 8.01 14.72
CA LEU A 74 -6.06 7.72 15.86
C LEU A 74 -4.60 7.91 15.47
N ILE A 75 -4.16 7.36 14.31
CA ILE A 75 -2.79 7.52 13.85
C ILE A 75 -2.50 8.99 13.52
N CYS A 76 -3.45 9.70 12.89
CA CYS A 76 -3.31 11.10 12.60
C CYS A 76 -3.13 11.92 13.90
N LYS A 77 -3.95 11.68 14.91
CA LYS A 77 -3.96 12.44 16.16
C LYS A 77 -2.75 12.12 17.05
N PHE A 78 -2.43 10.85 17.25
CA PHE A 78 -1.40 10.40 18.19
C PHE A 78 -0.04 10.10 17.54
N GLY A 79 0.04 10.12 16.21
CA GLY A 79 1.27 9.85 15.49
C GLY A 79 2.30 10.96 15.72
N ARG A 80 3.41 10.62 16.39
CA ARG A 80 4.60 11.46 16.56
C ARG A 80 5.75 10.85 15.77
N VAL A 81 6.72 11.67 15.32
CA VAL A 81 7.87 11.18 14.53
C VAL A 81 8.62 10.06 15.25
N GLY A 82 8.81 10.19 16.57
CA GLY A 82 9.50 9.16 17.38
C GLY A 82 8.75 7.83 17.38
N ILE A 83 7.43 7.86 17.58
CA ILE A 83 6.56 6.67 17.55
C ILE A 83 6.57 6.04 16.17
N LEU A 84 6.44 6.83 15.10
CA LEU A 84 6.46 6.33 13.73
C LEU A 84 7.80 5.68 13.37
N LYS A 85 8.93 6.25 13.82
CA LYS A 85 10.26 5.64 13.66
C LYS A 85 10.40 4.32 14.44
N PHE A 86 9.85 4.24 15.64
CA PHE A 86 9.84 2.99 16.42
C PHE A 86 8.99 1.93 15.74
N LEU A 87 7.75 2.29 15.36
CA LEU A 87 6.83 1.40 14.65
C LEU A 87 7.39 0.93 13.29
N SER A 88 8.15 1.77 12.58
CA SER A 88 8.77 1.38 11.31
C SER A 88 9.78 0.24 11.47
N ARG A 89 10.58 0.25 12.53
CA ARG A 89 11.52 -0.82 12.84
C ARG A 89 10.81 -2.09 13.28
N LEU A 90 9.85 -1.95 14.18
CA LEU A 90 9.04 -3.07 14.67
C LEU A 90 8.23 -3.70 13.52
N GLY A 91 7.62 -2.86 12.68
CA GLY A 91 6.87 -3.30 11.51
C GLY A 91 7.73 -4.06 10.50
N PHE A 92 8.97 -3.63 10.26
CA PHE A 92 9.92 -4.34 9.41
C PHE A 92 10.25 -5.72 9.98
N ILE A 93 10.62 -5.81 11.26
CA ILE A 93 10.94 -7.09 11.89
C ILE A 93 9.72 -8.03 11.87
N GLY A 94 8.54 -7.51 12.25
CA GLY A 94 7.30 -8.27 12.22
C GLY A 94 6.94 -8.76 10.81
N SER A 95 7.06 -7.90 9.79
CA SER A 95 6.77 -8.26 8.40
C SER A 95 7.75 -9.29 7.84
N ALA A 96 9.04 -9.19 8.18
CA ALA A 96 10.04 -10.18 7.78
C ALA A 96 9.77 -11.55 8.42
N LEU A 97 9.41 -11.58 9.70
CA LEU A 97 9.02 -12.81 10.39
C LEU A 97 7.75 -13.42 9.78
N LEU A 98 6.75 -12.61 9.45
CA LEU A 98 5.52 -13.08 8.78
C LEU A 98 5.82 -13.65 7.40
N LEU A 99 6.74 -13.06 6.62
CA LEU A 99 7.15 -13.61 5.33
C LEU A 99 7.86 -14.95 5.49
N ILE A 100 8.81 -15.07 6.43
CA ILE A 100 9.51 -16.32 6.70
C ILE A 100 8.51 -17.41 7.14
N LEU A 101 7.56 -17.07 8.00
CA LEU A 101 6.52 -18.01 8.43
C LEU A 101 5.63 -18.45 7.26
N LEU A 102 5.27 -17.50 6.38
CA LEU A 102 4.47 -17.78 5.19
C LEU A 102 5.18 -18.72 4.23
N ASP A 103 6.46 -18.47 3.94
CA ASP A 103 7.26 -19.26 2.99
C ASP A 103 7.68 -20.63 3.57
N SER A 104 7.80 -20.74 4.89
CA SER A 104 8.09 -22.01 5.55
C SER A 104 6.90 -22.99 5.58
N HIS A 105 5.68 -22.49 5.30
CA HIS A 105 4.42 -23.24 5.41
C HIS A 105 4.22 -23.90 6.79
N PHE A 106 4.86 -23.34 7.82
CA PHE A 106 4.85 -23.91 9.16
C PHE A 106 3.51 -23.69 9.87
N GLN A 107 2.81 -24.77 10.18
CA GLN A 107 1.48 -24.76 10.81
C GLN A 107 1.50 -25.04 12.33
N GLY A 108 2.67 -24.97 12.95
CA GLY A 108 2.84 -25.31 14.37
C GLY A 108 2.41 -24.24 15.37
N ILE A 109 1.97 -23.06 14.92
CA ILE A 109 1.54 -21.97 15.80
C ILE A 109 0.03 -21.82 15.70
N PRO A 110 -0.75 -22.15 16.75
CA PRO A 110 -2.23 -22.23 16.67
C PRO A 110 -2.93 -20.94 16.27
N PHE A 111 -2.30 -19.77 16.54
CA PHE A 111 -2.87 -18.46 16.23
C PHE A 111 -2.22 -17.73 15.03
N LEU A 112 -1.29 -18.42 14.33
CA LEU A 112 -0.60 -17.91 13.13
C LEU A 112 -0.49 -19.03 12.09
N THR A 113 -1.53 -19.23 11.29
CA THR A 113 -1.61 -20.34 10.34
C THR A 113 -1.51 -19.82 8.91
N PRO A 114 -0.42 -20.15 8.16
CA PRO A 114 -0.38 -19.87 6.72
C PRO A 114 -1.50 -20.63 5.99
N VAL A 115 -2.15 -19.98 5.04
CA VAL A 115 -3.26 -20.55 4.26
C VAL A 115 -3.06 -20.25 2.78
N GLU A 116 -3.38 -21.21 1.94
CA GLU A 116 -3.48 -20.98 0.50
C GLU A 116 -4.59 -19.98 0.18
N THR A 117 -4.30 -19.03 -0.69
CA THR A 117 -5.29 -18.04 -1.15
C THR A 117 -6.46 -18.68 -1.87
N GLN A 118 -6.17 -19.75 -2.63
CA GLN A 118 -7.19 -20.61 -3.26
C GLN A 118 -6.73 -22.06 -3.11
N PRO A 119 -7.58 -22.98 -2.62
CA PRO A 119 -7.20 -24.38 -2.45
C PRO A 119 -6.64 -24.99 -3.74
N GLY A 120 -5.47 -25.61 -3.66
CA GLY A 120 -4.78 -26.22 -4.80
C GLY A 120 -4.09 -25.27 -5.78
N SER A 121 -4.05 -23.96 -5.50
CA SER A 121 -3.32 -22.98 -6.34
C SER A 121 -1.82 -22.94 -6.06
N GLY A 122 -1.39 -23.47 -4.94
CA GLY A 122 -0.02 -23.34 -4.43
C GLY A 122 0.37 -21.87 -4.11
N THR A 123 -0.61 -20.96 -3.98
CA THR A 123 -0.37 -19.54 -3.71
C THR A 123 -0.60 -19.23 -2.23
N TRP A 124 0.47 -19.03 -1.51
CA TRP A 124 0.47 -18.65 -0.11
C TRP A 124 0.66 -17.15 0.02
N ARG A 125 -0.38 -16.41 0.41
CA ARG A 125 -0.35 -14.93 0.56
C ARG A 125 -0.96 -14.46 1.86
N THR A 126 -1.67 -15.36 2.55
CA THR A 126 -2.51 -15.04 3.69
C THR A 126 -2.08 -15.86 4.90
N ILE A 127 -2.01 -15.23 6.06
CA ILE A 127 -1.87 -15.89 7.36
C ILE A 127 -3.13 -15.60 8.15
N ILE A 128 -3.75 -16.63 8.71
CA ILE A 128 -4.82 -16.44 9.70
C ILE A 128 -4.15 -16.06 11.01
N MET A 129 -4.37 -14.83 11.44
CA MET A 129 -3.86 -14.30 12.70
C MET A 129 -5.02 -14.07 13.66
N PHE A 130 -5.07 -14.80 14.77
CA PHE A 130 -6.19 -14.76 15.74
C PHE A 130 -7.58 -14.92 15.09
N GLY A 131 -7.69 -15.79 14.09
CA GLY A 131 -8.96 -16.02 13.35
C GLY A 131 -9.25 -15.02 12.22
N VAL A 132 -8.40 -14.00 12.03
CA VAL A 132 -8.56 -13.01 10.97
C VAL A 132 -7.55 -13.28 9.84
N PRO A 133 -8.00 -13.38 8.57
CA PRO A 133 -7.09 -13.55 7.43
C PRO A 133 -6.34 -12.22 7.15
N VAL A 134 -5.02 -12.25 7.24
CA VAL A 134 -4.13 -11.11 7.00
C VAL A 134 -3.32 -11.36 5.73
N MET A 135 -3.44 -10.46 4.75
CA MET A 135 -2.61 -10.46 3.54
C MET A 135 -1.21 -9.92 3.86
N VAL A 136 -0.25 -10.81 4.01
CA VAL A 136 1.11 -10.48 4.49
C VAL A 136 1.80 -9.48 3.58
N TYR A 137 1.68 -9.61 2.26
CA TYR A 137 2.36 -8.72 1.30
C TYR A 137 1.92 -7.25 1.42
N GLU A 138 0.66 -6.98 1.77
CA GLU A 138 0.20 -5.59 1.98
C GLU A 138 0.84 -4.97 3.24
N VAL A 139 0.97 -5.76 4.31
CA VAL A 139 1.67 -5.33 5.54
C VAL A 139 3.13 -5.03 5.24
N VAL A 140 3.80 -5.92 4.50
CA VAL A 140 5.22 -5.80 4.14
C VAL A 140 5.48 -4.53 3.34
N LYS A 141 4.64 -4.22 2.35
CA LYS A 141 4.79 -3.02 1.51
C LYS A 141 4.81 -1.74 2.34
N VAL A 142 3.85 -1.56 3.24
CA VAL A 142 3.76 -0.39 4.11
C VAL A 142 4.94 -0.35 5.10
N ALA A 143 5.22 -1.47 5.75
CA ALA A 143 6.30 -1.57 6.74
C ALA A 143 7.67 -1.30 6.11
N MET A 144 7.92 -1.82 4.90
CA MET A 144 9.20 -1.66 4.21
C MET A 144 9.45 -0.22 3.76
N VAL A 145 8.43 0.48 3.26
CA VAL A 145 8.53 1.91 2.92
C VAL A 145 8.90 2.73 4.17
N MET A 146 8.21 2.50 5.27
CA MET A 146 8.47 3.22 6.53
C MET A 146 9.86 2.88 7.08
N TYR A 147 10.28 1.62 7.01
CA TYR A 147 11.60 1.18 7.44
C TYR A 147 12.71 1.84 6.61
N LEU A 148 12.59 1.85 5.28
CA LEU A 148 13.57 2.51 4.41
C LEU A 148 13.69 4.00 4.71
N ALA A 149 12.57 4.68 4.98
CA ALA A 149 12.58 6.07 5.38
C ALA A 149 13.38 6.28 6.68
N TRP A 150 13.21 5.39 7.67
CA TRP A 150 14.00 5.39 8.89
C TRP A 150 15.48 5.12 8.63
N ALA A 151 15.80 4.10 7.83
CA ALA A 151 17.18 3.72 7.51
C ALA A 151 17.93 4.86 6.80
N LEU A 152 17.27 5.51 5.82
CA LEU A 152 17.84 6.66 5.10
C LEU A 152 18.11 7.86 6.01
N GLN A 153 17.22 8.12 6.97
CA GLN A 153 17.48 9.17 7.97
C GLN A 153 18.64 8.82 8.89
N THR A 154 18.67 7.59 9.41
CA THR A 154 19.74 7.08 10.28
C THR A 154 21.12 7.21 9.62
N LEU A 155 21.21 6.83 8.34
CA LEU A 155 22.45 7.00 7.56
C LEU A 155 22.84 8.48 7.39
N LYS A 156 21.86 9.35 7.12
CA LYS A 156 22.11 10.77 6.93
C LYS A 156 22.53 11.49 8.22
N GLN A 157 21.96 11.08 9.36
CA GLN A 157 22.29 11.61 10.68
C GLN A 157 23.54 10.96 11.29
N LYS A 158 24.10 9.92 10.63
CA LYS A 158 25.24 9.11 11.13
C LYS A 158 24.96 8.43 12.49
N GLU A 159 23.69 8.18 12.81
CA GLU A 159 23.27 7.46 14.01
C GLU A 159 23.37 5.93 13.83
N THR A 160 24.54 5.44 13.40
CA THR A 160 24.77 4.06 12.96
C THR A 160 25.34 3.15 14.05
N GLN A 161 25.00 3.42 15.31
CA GLN A 161 25.54 2.72 16.48
C GLN A 161 25.48 1.18 16.39
N LEU A 162 24.45 0.62 15.77
CA LEU A 162 24.29 -0.82 15.65
C LEU A 162 25.30 -1.43 14.67
N ALA A 163 25.52 -0.78 13.53
CA ALA A 163 26.56 -1.20 12.58
C ALA A 163 27.95 -1.04 13.18
N ASP A 164 28.19 0.05 13.92
CA ASP A 164 29.48 0.30 14.56
C ASP A 164 29.78 -0.72 15.66
N LYS A 165 28.78 -1.15 16.45
CA LYS A 165 28.90 -2.23 17.42
C LYS A 165 29.17 -3.59 16.75
N LEU A 166 28.49 -3.87 15.63
CA LEU A 166 28.72 -5.12 14.88
C LEU A 166 30.09 -5.12 14.18
N ALA A 167 30.58 -3.97 13.74
CA ALA A 167 31.90 -3.82 13.14
C ALA A 167 33.05 -4.13 14.13
N ALA A 168 32.78 -4.11 15.44
CA ALA A 168 33.74 -4.53 16.46
C ALA A 168 34.05 -6.03 16.40
N PHE A 169 33.14 -6.85 15.84
CA PHE A 169 33.42 -8.25 15.53
C PHE A 169 34.27 -8.31 14.25
N GLY A 170 35.51 -8.80 14.34
CA GLY A 170 36.56 -8.70 13.31
C GLY A 170 36.13 -9.10 11.88
N TRP A 171 35.26 -10.08 11.70
CA TRP A 171 34.74 -10.54 10.41
C TRP A 171 33.69 -9.61 9.78
N LEU A 172 33.07 -8.71 10.59
CA LEU A 172 32.12 -7.69 10.14
C LEU A 172 32.75 -6.28 10.02
N ARG A 173 34.07 -6.17 10.01
CA ARG A 173 34.79 -4.90 9.96
C ARG A 173 34.42 -4.03 8.76
N PHE A 174 33.92 -4.62 7.66
CA PHE A 174 33.41 -3.88 6.50
C PHE A 174 32.22 -2.94 6.85
N LEU A 175 31.46 -3.22 7.91
CA LEU A 175 30.35 -2.38 8.39
C LEU A 175 30.83 -1.02 8.96
N SER A 176 32.12 -0.85 9.21
CA SER A 176 32.67 0.47 9.60
C SER A 176 32.72 1.45 8.42
N THR A 177 32.72 0.94 7.17
CA THR A 177 32.72 1.77 5.96
C THR A 177 31.35 2.34 5.65
N GLU A 178 31.28 3.50 4.97
CA GLU A 178 29.99 4.07 4.52
C GLU A 178 29.23 3.10 3.61
N GLU A 179 29.91 2.40 2.72
CA GLU A 179 29.32 1.40 1.83
C GLU A 179 28.74 0.22 2.60
N GLY A 180 29.46 -0.30 3.59
CA GLY A 180 29.00 -1.37 4.47
C GLY A 180 27.76 -0.98 5.27
N LYS A 181 27.73 0.26 5.80
CA LYS A 181 26.55 0.80 6.50
C LYS A 181 25.32 0.90 5.59
N VAL A 182 25.50 1.42 4.38
CA VAL A 182 24.40 1.49 3.39
C VAL A 182 23.91 0.09 3.04
N MET A 183 24.84 -0.86 2.81
CA MET A 183 24.46 -2.23 2.49
C MET A 183 23.73 -2.90 3.65
N PHE A 184 24.11 -2.64 4.88
CA PHE A 184 23.48 -3.23 6.07
C PHE A 184 22.09 -2.64 6.34
N TYR A 185 21.92 -1.31 6.32
CA TYR A 185 20.65 -0.67 6.68
C TYR A 185 19.64 -0.64 5.54
N VAL A 186 20.08 -0.60 4.29
CA VAL A 186 19.22 -0.47 3.12
C VAL A 186 19.32 -1.70 2.22
N GLY A 187 20.52 -2.10 1.82
CA GLY A 187 20.73 -3.15 0.83
C GLY A 187 20.23 -4.51 1.28
N ALA A 188 20.72 -5.01 2.40
CA ALA A 188 20.37 -6.35 2.90
C ALA A 188 18.85 -6.45 3.18
N PRO A 189 18.19 -5.50 3.88
CA PRO A 189 16.74 -5.54 4.06
C PRO A 189 15.95 -5.53 2.73
N MET A 190 16.36 -4.70 1.76
CA MET A 190 15.71 -4.67 0.45
C MET A 190 15.82 -6.01 -0.29
N VAL A 191 17.03 -6.58 -0.34
CA VAL A 191 17.28 -7.85 -1.03
C VAL A 191 16.55 -9.01 -0.33
N ILE A 192 16.63 -9.09 1.00
CA ILE A 192 15.97 -10.16 1.76
C ILE A 192 14.46 -10.13 1.55
N VAL A 193 13.82 -8.96 1.73
CA VAL A 193 12.37 -8.83 1.56
C VAL A 193 11.96 -9.10 0.12
N PHE A 194 12.73 -8.58 -0.86
CA PHE A 194 12.48 -8.82 -2.28
C PHE A 194 12.51 -10.32 -2.62
N LEU A 195 13.53 -11.05 -2.13
CA LEU A 195 13.65 -12.49 -2.38
C LEU A 195 12.53 -13.29 -1.72
N LEU A 196 12.21 -13.00 -0.45
CA LEU A 196 11.11 -13.66 0.26
C LEU A 196 9.76 -13.40 -0.44
N GLU A 197 9.50 -12.17 -0.87
CA GLU A 197 8.27 -11.84 -1.58
C GLU A 197 8.22 -12.47 -2.98
N LEU A 198 9.38 -12.59 -3.64
CA LEU A 198 9.51 -13.23 -4.95
C LEU A 198 9.13 -14.73 -4.90
N ALA A 199 9.41 -15.41 -3.80
CA ALA A 199 9.03 -16.80 -3.60
C ALA A 199 7.51 -17.02 -3.67
N GLY A 200 6.75 -16.07 -3.16
CA GLY A 200 5.29 -16.17 -3.14
C GLY A 200 4.57 -15.40 -4.26
N SER A 201 5.08 -14.24 -4.71
CA SER A 201 4.44 -13.42 -5.74
C SER A 201 5.43 -12.53 -6.49
N ASN A 202 5.71 -12.89 -7.74
CA ASN A 202 6.61 -12.11 -8.60
C ASN A 202 6.14 -10.67 -8.83
N SER A 203 4.83 -10.50 -9.08
CA SER A 203 4.25 -9.17 -9.35
C SER A 203 4.35 -8.25 -8.14
N SER A 204 4.10 -8.76 -6.93
CA SER A 204 4.24 -7.99 -5.69
C SER A 204 5.70 -7.64 -5.44
N ALA A 205 6.62 -8.58 -5.61
CA ALA A 205 8.06 -8.35 -5.40
C ALA A 205 8.60 -7.27 -6.34
N ILE A 206 8.27 -7.35 -7.64
CA ILE A 206 8.71 -6.35 -8.64
C ILE A 206 8.11 -4.99 -8.27
N PHE A 207 6.82 -4.93 -7.97
CA PHE A 207 6.14 -3.70 -7.57
C PHE A 207 6.77 -3.09 -6.32
N LEU A 208 6.96 -3.89 -5.26
CA LEU A 208 7.63 -3.43 -4.05
C LEU A 208 9.06 -2.98 -4.32
N GLY A 209 9.81 -3.70 -5.16
CA GLY A 209 11.15 -3.32 -5.58
C GLY A 209 11.20 -1.93 -6.23
N LEU A 210 10.23 -1.62 -7.10
CA LEU A 210 10.10 -0.29 -7.71
C LEU A 210 9.78 0.82 -6.68
N VAL A 211 8.86 0.55 -5.75
CA VAL A 211 8.51 1.50 -4.68
C VAL A 211 9.69 1.72 -3.72
N MET A 212 10.43 0.66 -3.37
CA MET A 212 11.65 0.75 -2.56
C MET A 212 12.72 1.59 -3.27
N GLY A 213 12.96 1.32 -4.57
CA GLY A 213 13.90 2.10 -5.38
C GLY A 213 13.51 3.58 -5.45
N PHE A 214 12.24 3.87 -5.67
CA PHE A 214 11.72 5.24 -5.65
C PHE A 214 11.95 5.92 -4.29
N THR A 215 11.69 5.22 -3.17
CA THR A 215 11.89 5.74 -1.82
C THR A 215 13.36 6.09 -1.56
N VAL A 216 14.29 5.25 -2.03
CA VAL A 216 15.74 5.49 -1.93
C VAL A 216 16.17 6.71 -2.76
N ILE A 217 15.61 6.89 -3.97
CA ILE A 217 15.87 8.06 -4.82
C ILE A 217 15.38 9.35 -4.13
N VAL A 218 14.17 9.34 -3.58
CA VAL A 218 13.62 10.49 -2.82
C VAL A 218 14.49 10.83 -1.60
N GLY A 219 15.10 9.81 -0.98
CA GLY A 219 16.06 9.97 0.12
C GLY A 219 17.38 10.65 -0.29
N LYS A 220 17.55 10.94 -1.58
CA LYS A 220 18.77 11.55 -2.16
C LYS A 220 20.05 10.76 -1.83
N MET A 221 19.95 9.44 -1.93
CA MET A 221 21.13 8.58 -1.84
C MET A 221 22.03 8.79 -3.05
N LYS A 222 23.35 8.72 -2.89
CA LYS A 222 24.31 8.84 -3.99
C LYS A 222 24.09 7.73 -5.02
N PHE A 223 24.09 8.05 -6.31
CA PHE A 223 23.87 7.09 -7.40
C PHE A 223 24.80 5.87 -7.35
N LYS A 224 26.05 6.05 -6.88
CA LYS A 224 26.99 4.96 -6.64
C LYS A 224 26.37 3.85 -5.77
N TYR A 225 25.70 4.20 -4.68
CA TYR A 225 25.09 3.21 -3.78
C TYR A 225 23.86 2.56 -4.41
N ILE A 226 23.06 3.31 -5.17
CA ILE A 226 21.92 2.74 -5.91
C ILE A 226 22.40 1.68 -6.90
N PHE A 227 23.49 1.95 -7.61
CA PHE A 227 24.11 0.97 -8.52
C PHE A 227 24.55 -0.30 -7.77
N HIS A 228 25.21 -0.16 -6.60
CA HIS A 228 25.60 -1.30 -5.78
C HIS A 228 24.40 -2.10 -5.26
N LEU A 229 23.28 -1.43 -4.92
CA LEU A 229 22.04 -2.09 -4.51
C LEU A 229 21.44 -2.92 -5.65
N ILE A 230 21.38 -2.37 -6.85
CA ILE A 230 20.90 -3.09 -8.04
C ILE A 230 21.80 -4.28 -8.32
N LEU A 231 23.13 -4.08 -8.31
CA LEU A 231 24.12 -5.13 -8.55
C LEU A 231 23.99 -6.26 -7.49
N ALA A 232 23.83 -5.90 -6.21
CA ALA A 232 23.61 -6.86 -5.15
C ALA A 232 22.32 -7.68 -5.35
N GLY A 233 21.23 -7.03 -5.78
CA GLY A 233 19.99 -7.70 -6.14
C GLY A 233 20.15 -8.68 -7.31
N VAL A 234 20.85 -8.28 -8.36
CA VAL A 234 21.14 -9.15 -9.52
C VAL A 234 22.00 -10.34 -9.11
N ILE A 235 23.05 -10.13 -8.31
CA ILE A 235 23.91 -11.21 -7.79
C ILE A 235 23.09 -12.16 -6.91
N ALA A 236 22.26 -11.65 -6.02
CA ALA A 236 21.41 -12.47 -5.15
C ALA A 236 20.43 -13.33 -5.96
N LEU A 237 19.80 -12.76 -7.00
CA LEU A 237 18.96 -13.51 -7.94
C LEU A 237 19.75 -14.59 -8.67
N GLY A 238 20.95 -14.26 -9.17
CA GLY A 238 21.83 -15.21 -9.84
C GLY A 238 22.23 -16.38 -8.95
N LEU A 239 22.54 -16.10 -7.67
CA LEU A 239 22.85 -17.14 -6.68
C LEU A 239 21.65 -18.04 -6.41
N VAL A 240 20.45 -17.49 -6.23
CA VAL A 240 19.22 -18.27 -6.02
C VAL A 240 18.90 -19.13 -7.24
N PHE A 241 19.07 -18.61 -8.47
CA PHE A 241 18.95 -19.40 -9.72
C PHE A 241 19.99 -20.52 -9.80
N GLY A 242 21.25 -20.25 -9.44
CA GLY A 242 22.31 -21.22 -9.41
C GLY A 242 22.04 -22.33 -8.40
N MET A 243 21.65 -21.98 -7.19
CA MET A 243 21.29 -22.94 -6.13
C MET A 243 20.10 -23.82 -6.55
N GLN A 244 19.06 -23.24 -7.17
CA GLN A 244 17.93 -24.03 -7.66
C GLN A 244 18.34 -25.10 -8.67
N LYS A 245 19.27 -24.78 -9.57
CA LYS A 245 19.78 -25.73 -10.56
C LYS A 245 20.59 -26.89 -9.92
N ILE A 246 21.31 -26.59 -8.84
CA ILE A 246 22.17 -27.58 -8.15
C ILE A 246 21.34 -28.44 -7.18
N THR A 247 20.42 -27.83 -6.42
CA THR A 247 19.70 -28.51 -5.34
C THR A 247 18.36 -29.09 -5.77
N GLY A 248 17.85 -28.73 -6.96
CA GLY A 248 16.50 -29.06 -7.41
C GLY A 248 15.39 -28.35 -6.62
N TRP A 249 15.74 -27.40 -5.78
CA TRP A 249 14.80 -26.66 -4.94
C TRP A 249 13.95 -25.71 -5.78
N LYS A 250 12.63 -25.89 -5.75
CA LYS A 250 11.70 -25.18 -6.65
C LYS A 250 11.34 -23.77 -6.14
N PHE A 251 12.29 -23.02 -5.60
CA PHE A 251 12.05 -21.69 -5.03
C PHE A 251 11.58 -20.65 -6.08
N LEU A 252 12.08 -20.74 -7.29
CA LEU A 252 11.78 -19.81 -8.39
C LEU A 252 10.87 -20.37 -9.49
N THR A 253 10.12 -21.44 -9.25
CA THR A 253 9.16 -21.98 -10.26
C THR A 253 8.16 -20.94 -10.73
N ARG A 254 7.91 -19.91 -9.93
CA ARG A 254 7.01 -18.80 -10.28
C ARG A 254 7.62 -17.79 -11.24
N VAL A 255 8.94 -17.66 -11.31
CA VAL A 255 9.59 -16.78 -12.29
C VAL A 255 9.33 -17.29 -13.70
N THR A 256 9.37 -18.60 -13.91
CA THR A 256 9.03 -19.20 -15.23
C THR A 256 7.55 -18.93 -15.57
N THR A 257 6.65 -19.02 -14.58
CA THR A 257 5.23 -18.67 -14.78
C THR A 257 5.02 -17.17 -15.07
N ALA A 258 5.85 -16.28 -14.51
CA ALA A 258 5.76 -14.85 -14.82
C ALA A 258 6.26 -14.56 -16.24
N ILE A 259 7.34 -15.23 -16.67
CA ILE A 259 7.87 -15.12 -18.04
C ILE A 259 6.84 -15.62 -19.04
N SER A 260 6.20 -16.78 -18.78
CA SER A 260 5.15 -17.28 -19.67
C SER A 260 3.95 -16.33 -19.73
N ARG A 261 3.51 -15.74 -18.62
CA ARG A 261 2.43 -14.73 -18.63
C ARG A 261 2.75 -13.50 -19.49
N VAL A 262 4.01 -13.07 -19.52
CA VAL A 262 4.44 -11.96 -20.38
C VAL A 262 4.54 -12.40 -21.84
N SER A 263 5.09 -13.60 -22.13
CA SER A 263 5.18 -14.13 -23.48
C SER A 263 3.80 -14.42 -24.09
N ASP A 264 2.87 -14.89 -23.26
CA ASP A 264 1.53 -15.34 -23.70
C ASP A 264 0.51 -14.21 -23.63
N PHE A 265 0.87 -13.02 -23.13
CA PHE A 265 -0.02 -11.88 -22.93
C PHE A 265 -0.77 -11.45 -24.20
N HIS A 266 -0.12 -11.55 -25.36
CA HIS A 266 -0.74 -11.32 -26.68
C HIS A 266 -1.05 -12.63 -27.42
N GLY A 267 -0.92 -13.78 -26.74
CA GLY A 267 -1.25 -15.09 -27.29
C GLY A 267 -2.74 -15.26 -27.52
N ASP A 268 -3.09 -16.09 -28.52
CA ASP A 268 -4.48 -16.48 -28.77
C ASP A 268 -4.89 -17.56 -27.73
N PRO A 269 -5.79 -17.25 -26.77
CA PRO A 269 -6.21 -18.21 -25.74
C PRO A 269 -6.79 -19.50 -26.32
N VAL A 270 -7.41 -19.40 -27.52
CA VAL A 270 -8.02 -20.55 -28.20
C VAL A 270 -6.93 -21.51 -28.67
N LYS A 271 -5.82 -20.99 -29.24
CA LYS A 271 -4.68 -21.83 -29.65
C LYS A 271 -4.02 -22.52 -28.46
N GLU A 272 -3.96 -21.83 -27.32
CA GLU A 272 -3.37 -22.40 -26.09
C GLU A 272 -4.27 -23.48 -25.50
N LEU A 273 -5.61 -23.28 -25.50
CA LEU A 273 -6.59 -24.28 -25.07
C LEU A 273 -6.49 -25.57 -25.89
N HIS A 274 -6.26 -25.48 -27.22
CA HIS A 274 -6.13 -26.65 -28.07
C HIS A 274 -4.88 -27.51 -27.81
N LYS A 275 -3.90 -27.00 -27.06
CA LYS A 275 -2.71 -27.78 -26.65
C LYS A 275 -2.97 -28.67 -25.43
N HIS A 276 -4.09 -28.49 -24.76
CA HIS A 276 -4.43 -29.23 -23.54
C HIS A 276 -5.74 -30.00 -23.72
N GLU A 277 -5.79 -31.22 -23.17
CA GLU A 277 -7.01 -32.03 -23.21
C GLU A 277 -8.12 -31.40 -22.36
N PRO A 278 -9.39 -31.37 -22.88
CA PRO A 278 -10.52 -30.89 -22.12
C PRO A 278 -10.70 -31.65 -20.78
N GLY A 279 -10.91 -30.89 -19.69
CA GLY A 279 -11.06 -31.46 -18.36
C GLY A 279 -9.78 -31.53 -17.54
N THR A 280 -8.61 -31.29 -18.12
CA THR A 280 -7.36 -31.17 -17.35
C THR A 280 -7.32 -29.89 -16.54
N LEU A 281 -6.61 -29.90 -15.39
CA LEU A 281 -6.39 -28.69 -14.56
C LEU A 281 -5.77 -27.54 -15.36
N ALA A 282 -4.86 -27.86 -16.30
CA ALA A 282 -4.25 -26.86 -17.18
C ALA A 282 -5.28 -26.22 -18.10
N PHE A 283 -6.12 -27.03 -18.77
CA PHE A 283 -7.21 -26.55 -19.61
C PHE A 283 -8.19 -25.65 -18.85
N GLN A 284 -8.61 -26.08 -17.64
CA GLN A 284 -9.52 -25.29 -16.81
C GLN A 284 -8.92 -23.96 -16.38
N ARG A 285 -7.63 -23.93 -15.98
CA ARG A 285 -6.94 -22.68 -15.60
C ARG A 285 -6.83 -21.69 -16.77
N ILE A 286 -6.50 -22.15 -17.97
CA ILE A 286 -6.43 -21.30 -19.15
C ILE A 286 -7.82 -20.78 -19.51
N LEU A 287 -8.83 -21.64 -19.47
CA LEU A 287 -10.22 -21.28 -19.74
C LEU A 287 -10.74 -20.25 -18.75
N ASP A 288 -10.53 -20.43 -17.46
CA ASP A 288 -10.96 -19.49 -16.42
C ASP A 288 -10.20 -18.17 -16.50
N GLY A 289 -8.90 -18.20 -16.74
CA GLY A 289 -8.09 -17.00 -16.96
C GLY A 289 -8.55 -16.20 -18.18
N SER A 290 -8.80 -16.88 -19.30
CA SER A 290 -9.30 -16.24 -20.53
C SER A 290 -10.71 -15.66 -20.37
N LYS A 291 -11.60 -16.36 -19.66
CA LYS A 291 -12.93 -15.85 -19.32
C LYS A 291 -12.87 -14.57 -18.50
N GLN A 292 -11.99 -14.52 -17.47
CA GLN A 292 -11.84 -13.36 -16.62
C GLN A 292 -11.39 -12.12 -17.42
N VAL A 293 -10.34 -12.26 -18.22
CA VAL A 293 -9.80 -11.17 -19.05
C VAL A 293 -10.82 -10.72 -20.09
N THR A 294 -11.46 -11.66 -20.79
CA THR A 294 -12.49 -11.35 -21.80
C THR A 294 -13.68 -10.64 -21.18
N SER A 295 -14.16 -11.12 -20.03
CA SER A 295 -15.28 -10.47 -19.32
C SER A 295 -14.92 -9.07 -18.83
N ALA A 296 -13.69 -8.84 -18.39
CA ALA A 296 -13.22 -7.50 -18.02
C ALA A 296 -13.21 -6.56 -19.23
N LYS A 297 -12.75 -7.01 -20.40
CA LYS A 297 -12.83 -6.25 -21.67
C LYS A 297 -14.27 -5.94 -22.06
N VAL A 298 -15.18 -6.92 -21.96
CA VAL A 298 -16.61 -6.72 -22.21
C VAL A 298 -17.21 -5.71 -21.23
N ALA A 299 -16.85 -5.78 -19.94
CA ALA A 299 -17.29 -4.80 -18.93
C ALA A 299 -16.88 -3.38 -19.32
N VAL A 300 -15.60 -3.16 -19.68
CA VAL A 300 -15.08 -1.86 -20.10
C VAL A 300 -15.75 -1.37 -21.38
N SER A 301 -15.89 -2.23 -22.40
CA SER A 301 -16.46 -1.84 -23.69
C SER A 301 -17.98 -1.55 -23.63
N THR A 302 -18.71 -2.26 -22.76
CA THR A 302 -20.17 -2.10 -22.61
C THR A 302 -20.58 -1.02 -21.63
N GLY A 303 -19.63 -0.51 -20.81
CA GLY A 303 -19.88 0.55 -19.84
C GLY A 303 -20.22 1.90 -20.49
N GLY A 304 -19.66 2.21 -21.66
CA GLY A 304 -19.89 3.48 -22.33
C GLY A 304 -19.47 4.69 -21.47
N LEU A 305 -20.09 5.85 -21.69
CA LEU A 305 -19.75 7.08 -20.96
C LEU A 305 -20.35 7.11 -19.54
N LEU A 306 -21.62 6.72 -19.39
CA LEU A 306 -22.40 6.85 -18.15
C LEU A 306 -22.58 5.51 -17.40
N GLY A 307 -22.18 4.39 -17.98
CA GLY A 307 -22.37 3.07 -17.42
C GLY A 307 -23.79 2.51 -17.62
N LYS A 308 -23.95 1.23 -17.24
CA LYS A 308 -25.26 0.55 -17.25
C LYS A 308 -26.16 0.96 -16.08
N GLY A 309 -25.60 1.64 -15.09
CA GLY A 309 -26.20 2.01 -13.82
C GLY A 309 -25.86 1.09 -12.66
N PRO A 310 -25.95 1.57 -11.42
CA PRO A 310 -25.65 0.81 -10.22
C PRO A 310 -26.46 -0.48 -10.14
N GLY A 311 -25.81 -1.60 -9.81
CA GLY A 311 -26.46 -2.91 -9.71
C GLY A 311 -26.81 -3.58 -11.05
N LYS A 312 -26.44 -3.00 -12.20
CA LYS A 312 -26.78 -3.53 -13.53
C LYS A 312 -25.61 -4.18 -14.27
N SER A 313 -24.46 -4.37 -13.61
CA SER A 313 -23.36 -5.14 -14.20
C SER A 313 -23.80 -6.55 -14.55
N THR A 314 -23.49 -7.01 -15.75
CA THR A 314 -23.74 -8.37 -16.22
C THR A 314 -22.53 -9.27 -15.98
N GLN A 315 -21.32 -8.71 -16.04
CA GLN A 315 -20.07 -9.47 -15.91
C GLN A 315 -19.78 -9.92 -14.48
N ARG A 316 -20.40 -9.29 -13.47
CA ARG A 316 -20.28 -9.70 -12.05
C ARG A 316 -20.76 -11.11 -11.73
N TYR A 317 -21.56 -11.73 -12.62
CA TYR A 317 -22.00 -13.12 -12.47
C TYR A 317 -21.11 -14.12 -13.19
N ILE A 318 -20.15 -13.65 -14.00
CA ILE A 318 -19.29 -14.47 -14.83
C ILE A 318 -17.89 -14.56 -14.23
N VAL A 319 -17.37 -13.44 -13.71
CA VAL A 319 -16.02 -13.35 -13.13
C VAL A 319 -16.09 -13.59 -11.62
N SER A 320 -15.47 -14.69 -11.18
CA SER A 320 -15.49 -15.10 -9.78
C SER A 320 -14.77 -14.15 -8.83
N VAL A 321 -13.76 -13.40 -9.33
CA VAL A 321 -12.91 -12.46 -8.56
C VAL A 321 -13.11 -11.00 -9.00
N MET A 322 -14.28 -10.66 -9.52
CA MET A 322 -14.61 -9.31 -9.99
C MET A 322 -14.41 -8.25 -8.89
N TYR A 323 -14.78 -8.59 -7.68
CA TYR A 323 -14.70 -7.73 -6.49
C TYR A 323 -13.26 -7.51 -5.97
N GLU A 324 -12.27 -8.25 -6.47
CA GLU A 324 -10.85 -8.12 -6.09
C GLU A 324 -10.02 -7.57 -7.26
N ASP A 325 -9.73 -8.43 -8.24
CA ASP A 325 -8.75 -8.18 -9.29
C ASP A 325 -9.31 -7.36 -10.47
N TYR A 326 -10.63 -7.34 -10.67
CA TYR A 326 -11.28 -6.65 -11.80
C TYR A 326 -12.26 -5.54 -11.35
N MET A 327 -12.02 -4.98 -10.18
CA MET A 327 -12.89 -3.95 -9.60
C MET A 327 -13.00 -2.69 -10.47
N PHE A 328 -11.92 -2.28 -11.16
CA PHE A 328 -11.97 -1.11 -12.05
C PHE A 328 -12.81 -1.35 -13.29
N SER A 329 -12.72 -2.54 -13.93
CA SER A 329 -13.58 -2.92 -15.05
C SER A 329 -15.05 -2.94 -14.66
N PHE A 330 -15.35 -3.45 -13.45
CA PHE A 330 -16.68 -3.42 -12.86
C PHE A 330 -17.20 -1.98 -12.67
N ILE A 331 -16.35 -1.07 -12.15
CA ILE A 331 -16.73 0.34 -11.98
C ILE A 331 -17.04 0.99 -13.32
N ILE A 332 -16.27 0.72 -14.38
CA ILE A 332 -16.59 1.23 -15.72
C ILE A 332 -17.89 0.62 -16.23
N GLU A 333 -18.18 -0.66 -16.02
CA GLU A 333 -19.44 -1.26 -16.47
C GLU A 333 -20.66 -0.59 -15.83
N GLU A 334 -20.63 -0.29 -14.52
CA GLU A 334 -21.77 0.29 -13.80
C GLU A 334 -21.84 1.82 -13.87
N TYR A 335 -20.69 2.52 -13.78
CA TYR A 335 -20.62 3.98 -13.68
C TYR A 335 -20.01 4.65 -14.91
N GLY A 336 -19.69 3.88 -15.94
CA GLY A 336 -19.12 4.35 -17.18
C GLY A 336 -17.69 4.87 -17.07
N LEU A 337 -17.23 5.43 -18.17
CA LEU A 337 -15.92 6.07 -18.25
C LEU A 337 -15.79 7.23 -17.23
N LEU A 338 -16.90 7.94 -16.94
CA LEU A 338 -16.89 9.02 -15.93
C LEU A 338 -16.56 8.50 -14.53
N GLY A 339 -17.10 7.34 -14.13
CA GLY A 339 -16.72 6.68 -12.86
C GLY A 339 -15.25 6.27 -12.84
N GLY A 340 -14.76 5.68 -13.94
CA GLY A 340 -13.33 5.34 -14.07
C GLY A 340 -12.42 6.56 -14.02
N MET A 341 -12.78 7.66 -14.71
CA MET A 341 -12.03 8.91 -14.68
C MET A 341 -12.00 9.55 -13.28
N LEU A 342 -13.11 9.50 -12.54
CA LEU A 342 -13.16 10.01 -11.17
C LEU A 342 -12.20 9.26 -10.27
N ILE A 343 -12.11 7.93 -10.37
CA ILE A 343 -11.12 7.11 -9.64
C ILE A 343 -9.67 7.54 -10.00
N LEU A 344 -9.37 7.71 -11.28
CA LEU A 344 -8.06 8.21 -11.73
C LEU A 344 -7.73 9.57 -11.13
N ILE A 345 -8.68 10.49 -11.12
CA ILE A 345 -8.53 11.84 -10.55
C ILE A 345 -8.27 11.76 -9.06
N LEU A 346 -8.95 10.88 -8.30
CA LEU A 346 -8.74 10.74 -6.86
C LEU A 346 -7.29 10.29 -6.55
N TYR A 347 -6.77 9.25 -7.21
CA TYR A 347 -5.39 8.80 -6.99
C TYR A 347 -4.36 9.78 -7.56
N GLY A 348 -4.65 10.44 -8.67
CA GLY A 348 -3.81 11.53 -9.22
C GLY A 348 -3.73 12.72 -8.27
N THR A 349 -4.86 13.12 -7.67
CA THR A 349 -4.92 14.18 -6.67
C THR A 349 -4.15 13.80 -5.40
N LEU A 350 -4.23 12.53 -4.96
CA LEU A 350 -3.43 12.00 -3.85
C LEU A 350 -1.93 12.18 -4.14
N LEU A 351 -1.48 11.82 -5.34
CA LEU A 351 -0.08 11.98 -5.75
C LEU A 351 0.35 13.46 -5.74
N ALA A 352 -0.48 14.34 -6.28
CA ALA A 352 -0.23 15.77 -6.30
C ALA A 352 -0.17 16.37 -4.87
N ARG A 353 -1.13 16.03 -4.01
CA ARG A 353 -1.14 16.50 -2.60
C ARG A 353 0.02 15.93 -1.80
N GLY A 354 0.34 14.65 -2.00
CA GLY A 354 1.51 14.02 -1.39
C GLY A 354 2.81 14.76 -1.73
N SER A 355 2.98 15.18 -2.99
CA SER A 355 4.16 15.94 -3.41
C SER A 355 4.28 17.30 -2.70
N ILE A 356 3.15 17.98 -2.43
CA ILE A 356 3.12 19.23 -1.67
C ILE A 356 3.53 18.97 -0.20
N ILE A 357 3.00 17.92 0.43
CA ILE A 357 3.36 17.57 1.80
C ILE A 357 4.86 17.25 1.89
N VAL A 358 5.40 16.48 0.94
CA VAL A 358 6.82 16.11 0.87
C VAL A 358 7.72 17.35 0.83
N ARG A 359 7.33 18.41 0.10
CA ARG A 359 8.08 19.68 0.05
C ARG A 359 8.11 20.39 1.40
N ASN A 360 7.05 20.26 2.18
CA ASN A 360 6.88 20.89 3.48
C ASN A 360 7.49 20.06 4.63
N CYS A 361 8.08 18.88 4.34
CA CYS A 361 8.72 18.03 5.33
C CYS A 361 10.19 18.36 5.49
N ASP A 362 10.67 18.55 6.73
CA ASP A 362 12.08 18.85 7.04
C ASP A 362 12.93 17.61 7.18
N THR A 363 12.39 16.58 7.83
CA THR A 363 13.15 15.37 8.11
C THR A 363 13.15 14.44 6.92
N VAL A 364 14.26 13.74 6.70
CA VAL A 364 14.37 12.72 5.63
C VAL A 364 13.36 11.63 5.85
N PHE A 365 13.13 11.21 7.11
CA PHE A 365 12.13 10.22 7.47
C PHE A 365 10.73 10.63 6.99
N ALA A 366 10.26 11.81 7.36
CA ALA A 366 8.93 12.29 6.98
C ALA A 366 8.78 12.38 5.47
N ARG A 367 9.78 12.96 4.80
CA ARG A 367 9.81 13.12 3.34
C ARG A 367 9.73 11.78 2.60
N CYS A 368 10.59 10.83 2.97
CA CYS A 368 10.64 9.50 2.34
C CYS A 368 9.40 8.67 2.68
N THR A 369 8.87 8.76 3.91
CA THR A 369 7.65 8.05 4.31
C THR A 369 6.45 8.52 3.50
N VAL A 370 6.21 9.83 3.43
CA VAL A 370 5.06 10.36 2.65
C VAL A 370 5.23 10.05 1.17
N ALA A 371 6.39 10.33 0.59
CA ALA A 371 6.63 10.05 -0.83
C ALA A 371 6.46 8.57 -1.17
N GLY A 372 7.04 7.69 -0.36
CA GLY A 372 6.96 6.24 -0.58
C GLY A 372 5.55 5.69 -0.40
N LEU A 373 4.81 6.10 0.64
CA LEU A 373 3.43 5.64 0.86
C LEU A 373 2.45 6.18 -0.19
N VAL A 374 2.57 7.45 -0.57
CA VAL A 374 1.76 8.03 -1.66
C VAL A 374 2.05 7.35 -2.98
N ALA A 375 3.32 7.10 -3.30
CA ALA A 375 3.71 6.35 -4.49
C ALA A 375 3.19 4.91 -4.43
N LEU A 376 3.31 4.22 -3.29
CA LEU A 376 2.77 2.87 -3.09
C LEU A 376 1.28 2.82 -3.45
N ILE A 377 0.46 3.69 -2.87
CA ILE A 377 -0.99 3.71 -3.08
C ILE A 377 -1.33 4.07 -4.53
N SER A 378 -0.77 5.17 -5.05
CA SER A 378 -1.13 5.67 -6.39
C SER A 378 -0.61 4.77 -7.51
N CYS A 379 0.61 4.22 -7.39
CA CYS A 379 1.17 3.30 -8.39
C CYS A 379 0.46 1.94 -8.35
N GLN A 380 0.04 1.43 -7.17
CA GLN A 380 -0.74 0.20 -7.09
C GLN A 380 -2.11 0.37 -7.75
N ALA A 381 -2.78 1.51 -7.55
CA ALA A 381 -4.01 1.84 -8.24
C ALA A 381 -3.81 1.91 -9.77
N LEU A 382 -2.74 2.56 -10.21
CA LEU A 382 -2.42 2.64 -11.64
C LEU A 382 -2.15 1.26 -12.24
N LEU A 383 -1.37 0.40 -11.56
CA LEU A 383 -1.15 -0.97 -12.00
C LEU A 383 -2.44 -1.77 -12.13
N HIS A 384 -3.34 -1.67 -11.13
CA HIS A 384 -4.64 -2.31 -11.18
C HIS A 384 -5.46 -1.83 -12.38
N ILE A 385 -5.48 -0.52 -12.64
CA ILE A 385 -6.17 0.07 -13.79
C ILE A 385 -5.59 -0.45 -15.12
N LEU A 386 -4.26 -0.46 -15.26
CA LEU A 386 -3.59 -0.93 -16.48
C LEU A 386 -3.88 -2.41 -16.79
N VAL A 387 -3.97 -3.26 -15.74
CA VAL A 387 -4.41 -4.66 -15.88
C VAL A 387 -5.85 -4.74 -16.36
N ASN A 388 -6.75 -3.94 -15.78
CA ASN A 388 -8.18 -3.98 -16.07
C ASN A 388 -8.53 -3.49 -17.47
N VAL A 389 -7.71 -2.60 -18.04
CA VAL A 389 -7.84 -2.15 -19.44
C VAL A 389 -6.97 -2.95 -20.43
N ASP A 390 -6.40 -4.07 -19.97
CA ASP A 390 -5.60 -5.01 -20.77
C ASP A 390 -4.34 -4.39 -21.43
N LEU A 391 -3.72 -3.44 -20.75
CA LEU A 391 -2.43 -2.87 -21.17
C LEU A 391 -1.23 -3.64 -20.62
N ILE A 392 -1.40 -4.37 -19.52
CA ILE A 392 -0.38 -5.21 -18.91
C ILE A 392 -0.99 -6.54 -18.44
N PRO A 393 -0.21 -7.62 -18.37
CA PRO A 393 -0.71 -8.91 -17.90
C PRO A 393 -1.19 -8.84 -16.45
N MET A 394 -2.11 -9.77 -16.09
CA MET A 394 -2.71 -9.85 -14.76
C MET A 394 -1.64 -9.96 -13.66
N THR A 395 -1.68 -9.04 -12.69
CA THR A 395 -0.74 -8.95 -11.58
C THR A 395 -1.31 -9.40 -10.24
N GLY A 396 -2.63 -9.45 -10.09
CA GLY A 396 -3.30 -9.78 -8.82
C GLY A 396 -3.06 -8.71 -7.73
N GLN A 397 -2.94 -7.45 -8.14
CA GLN A 397 -2.87 -6.31 -7.21
C GLN A 397 -4.25 -5.68 -7.06
N ASN A 398 -4.71 -5.55 -5.83
CA ASN A 398 -6.02 -4.96 -5.53
C ASN A 398 -6.01 -3.44 -5.76
N LEU A 399 -7.18 -2.88 -6.09
CA LEU A 399 -7.38 -1.42 -6.11
C LEU A 399 -7.42 -0.90 -4.65
N PRO A 400 -6.45 -0.07 -4.22
CA PRO A 400 -6.31 0.31 -2.83
C PRO A 400 -7.59 0.89 -2.22
N MET A 401 -8.04 0.34 -1.09
CA MET A 401 -9.24 0.72 -0.34
C MET A 401 -10.58 0.56 -1.08
N ILE A 402 -10.61 0.17 -2.36
CA ILE A 402 -11.85 -0.03 -3.12
C ILE A 402 -12.14 -1.52 -3.32
N SER A 403 -11.15 -2.31 -3.77
CA SER A 403 -11.30 -3.76 -3.91
C SER A 403 -11.55 -4.45 -2.57
N HIS A 404 -12.22 -5.59 -2.62
CA HIS A 404 -12.40 -6.45 -1.46
C HIS A 404 -11.06 -6.93 -0.89
N GLY A 405 -10.95 -6.88 0.43
CA GLY A 405 -9.78 -7.35 1.15
C GLY A 405 -9.65 -6.62 2.49
N ASN A 406 -10.25 -7.18 3.55
CA ASN A 406 -10.38 -6.53 4.86
C ASN A 406 -9.02 -6.10 5.44
N SER A 407 -8.02 -6.97 5.38
CA SER A 407 -6.68 -6.68 5.89
C SER A 407 -5.91 -5.70 4.99
N SER A 408 -6.04 -5.81 3.67
CA SER A 408 -5.47 -4.86 2.72
C SER A 408 -6.04 -3.45 2.93
N PHE A 409 -7.36 -3.35 3.11
CA PHE A 409 -8.04 -2.10 3.43
C PHE A 409 -7.45 -1.44 4.70
N LEU A 410 -7.29 -2.19 5.78
CA LEU A 410 -6.71 -1.69 7.04
C LEU A 410 -5.25 -1.28 6.88
N CYS A 411 -4.45 -2.00 6.08
CA CYS A 411 -3.06 -1.60 5.78
C CYS A 411 -3.00 -0.24 5.08
N PHE A 412 -3.88 0.01 4.11
CA PHE A 412 -3.97 1.33 3.48
C PHE A 412 -4.50 2.41 4.43
N CYS A 413 -5.41 2.06 5.36
CA CYS A 413 -5.81 2.99 6.42
C CYS A 413 -4.62 3.40 7.29
N ILE A 414 -3.73 2.46 7.65
CA ILE A 414 -2.48 2.80 8.35
C ILE A 414 -1.62 3.75 7.51
N ALA A 415 -1.45 3.47 6.22
CA ALA A 415 -0.67 4.32 5.33
C ALA A 415 -1.25 5.76 5.25
N PHE A 416 -2.57 5.91 5.06
CA PHE A 416 -3.23 7.21 5.06
C PHE A 416 -3.12 7.93 6.41
N GLY A 417 -3.28 7.20 7.53
CA GLY A 417 -3.09 7.73 8.87
C GLY A 417 -1.69 8.30 9.09
N VAL A 418 -0.65 7.60 8.62
CA VAL A 418 0.74 8.05 8.68
C VAL A 418 0.97 9.29 7.81
N ILE A 419 0.45 9.31 6.57
CA ILE A 419 0.53 10.47 5.68
C ILE A 419 -0.12 11.70 6.33
N LEU A 420 -1.33 11.55 6.87
CA LEU A 420 -2.06 12.62 7.54
C LEU A 420 -1.36 13.09 8.82
N SER A 421 -0.80 12.18 9.61
CA SER A 421 -0.02 12.52 10.81
C SER A 421 1.19 13.38 10.46
N ILE A 422 1.96 13.00 9.43
CA ILE A 422 3.11 13.79 8.97
C ILE A 422 2.65 15.14 8.41
N SER A 423 1.55 15.17 7.64
CA SER A 423 0.97 16.40 7.12
C SER A 423 0.56 17.38 8.25
N ARG A 424 -0.05 16.86 9.32
CA ARG A 424 -0.39 17.62 10.52
C ARG A 424 0.85 18.26 11.14
N MET A 425 1.90 17.47 11.36
CA MET A 425 3.15 17.96 11.95
C MET A 425 3.82 19.04 11.09
N ALA A 426 3.84 18.85 9.76
CA ALA A 426 4.37 19.83 8.83
C ALA A 426 3.59 21.16 8.88
N LYS A 427 2.25 21.10 8.91
CA LYS A 427 1.39 22.29 9.00
C LYS A 427 1.59 23.04 10.33
N LYS A 428 1.62 22.34 11.47
CA LYS A 428 1.85 22.94 12.78
C LYS A 428 3.19 23.68 12.81
N LYS A 429 4.23 23.12 12.20
CA LYS A 429 5.54 23.76 12.13
C LYS A 429 5.51 25.05 11.31
N ILE A 430 4.95 25.02 10.09
CA ILE A 430 4.83 26.20 9.23
C ILE A 430 4.07 27.32 9.96
N ALA A 431 2.96 26.98 10.63
CA ALA A 431 2.19 27.97 11.39
C ALA A 431 3.03 28.61 12.51
N ARG A 432 3.88 27.84 13.22
CA ARG A 432 4.80 28.37 14.24
C ARG A 432 5.89 29.29 13.65
N GLU A 433 6.48 28.90 12.54
CA GLU A 433 7.50 29.71 11.86
C GLU A 433 6.90 31.05 11.41
N THR A 434 5.74 31.03 10.78
CA THR A 434 5.02 32.26 10.36
C THR A 434 4.66 33.14 11.57
N ALA A 435 4.18 32.56 12.68
CA ALA A 435 3.87 33.29 13.89
C ALA A 435 5.12 33.93 14.52
N ASN A 436 6.26 33.24 14.52
CA ASN A 436 7.52 33.78 15.01
C ASN A 436 8.07 34.87 14.10
N GLU A 437 7.92 34.77 12.78
CA GLU A 437 8.29 35.81 11.83
C GLU A 437 7.45 37.07 12.02
N MET A 438 6.13 36.93 12.25
CA MET A 438 5.25 38.05 12.58
C MET A 438 5.60 38.76 13.90
N LYS A 439 5.98 37.99 14.94
CA LYS A 439 6.46 38.54 16.22
C LYS A 439 7.75 39.33 16.07
N ASN A 440 8.64 38.93 15.17
CA ASN A 440 9.94 39.54 14.97
C ASN A 440 9.95 40.65 13.90
N ALA A 441 8.79 40.89 13.25
CA ALA A 441 8.63 41.95 12.25
C ALA A 441 8.74 43.33 12.93
N PRO A 442 9.51 44.31 12.40
CA PRO A 442 9.78 45.59 13.06
C PRO A 442 8.64 46.60 13.11
N PHE A 443 7.45 46.24 12.59
CA PHE A 443 6.23 47.10 12.65
C PHE A 443 5.08 46.32 13.30
N GLY A 444 4.75 46.74 14.55
CA GLY A 444 3.73 46.09 15.36
C GLY A 444 2.30 46.25 14.84
N THR A 445 1.62 45.11 14.83
CA THR A 445 0.18 45.01 15.05
C THR A 445 0.00 43.95 16.13
N GLY A 446 0.10 44.44 17.39
CA GLY A 446 0.42 43.59 18.54
C GLY A 446 -0.77 42.99 19.30
N ASP A 447 -2.02 43.04 18.87
CA ASP A 447 -3.14 42.60 19.72
C ASP A 447 -3.91 41.35 19.27
N GLU A 448 -3.91 41.01 17.98
CA GLU A 448 -4.65 39.81 17.53
C GLU A 448 -3.82 38.50 17.49
N THR A 449 -2.49 38.60 17.65
CA THR A 449 -1.58 37.42 17.56
C THR A 449 -1.31 36.74 18.90
N SER A 450 -1.59 37.40 20.04
CA SER A 450 -1.36 36.84 21.38
C SER A 450 -2.28 35.67 21.70
N ASP A 451 -3.55 35.72 21.28
CA ASP A 451 -4.54 34.69 21.54
C ASP A 451 -4.26 33.40 20.74
N SER A 452 -3.80 33.52 19.49
CA SER A 452 -3.46 32.36 18.67
C SER A 452 -2.17 31.63 19.12
N LEU A 453 -1.30 32.31 19.85
CA LEU A 453 -0.06 31.75 20.40
C LEU A 453 -0.27 31.07 21.74
N ASN A 454 -1.14 31.60 22.57
CA ASN A 454 -1.53 30.96 23.81
C ASN A 454 -2.26 29.64 23.55
N ASP A 455 -3.08 29.54 22.48
CA ASP A 455 -3.69 28.29 22.04
C ASP A 455 -2.66 27.23 21.55
N LEU A 456 -1.48 27.65 21.05
CA LEU A 456 -0.41 26.76 20.62
C LEU A 456 0.45 26.27 21.80
N ASP A 457 0.70 27.12 22.79
CA ASP A 457 1.46 26.78 24.02
C ASP A 457 0.64 25.86 24.93
N ASP A 458 -0.71 26.04 24.99
CA ASP A 458 -1.63 25.13 25.69
C ASP A 458 -1.70 23.74 25.05
N LEU A 459 -1.47 23.64 23.75
CA LEU A 459 -1.37 22.35 23.05
C LEU A 459 -0.05 21.64 23.32
N GLU A 460 1.04 22.37 23.59
CA GLU A 460 2.34 21.78 23.94
C GLU A 460 2.37 21.22 25.37
N SER A 461 1.77 21.92 26.32
CA SER A 461 1.68 21.46 27.70
C SER A 461 0.83 20.20 27.88
N ARG A 462 0.01 19.85 26.88
CA ARG A 462 -0.76 18.59 26.82
C ARG A 462 -0.06 17.47 26.05
N GLU A 463 1.08 17.76 25.40
CA GLU A 463 1.85 16.80 24.58
C GLU A 463 3.19 16.37 25.25
N GLU A 464 3.62 16.97 26.35
CA GLU A 464 4.68 16.48 27.24
C GLU A 464 4.10 15.46 28.23
#